data_f9a92a3859a8b594c232e7e041007b26
#
_entry.id   f9a92a3859a8b594c232e7e041007b26
#
_cell.length_a   1.000
_cell.length_b   1.000
_cell.length_c   1.000
_cell.angle_alpha   90.00
_cell.angle_beta   90.00
_cell.angle_gamma   90.00
#
_symmetry.space_group_name_H-M   'P 1'
#
loop_
_entity.id
_entity.type
_entity.pdbx_description
1 polymer ?
#
loop_
_entity_poly.entity_id
_entity_poly.type
_entity_poly.pdbx_seq_one_letter_code
_entity_poly.pdbx_strand_id
1 'polypeptide(L)'
;MRTLAVVGTGLIGTSVGLAMSRRGVTVHLVDRDPSAARTAAALGAGVVDSPAGPVDLAVLAVPPRAVAGVLAEQHARGLARAYTDVASVKALPVRRAADGIAAACYVGGHPMAGRERSGPLAARADLFEGRPWVLTPSPRTSQTALNQALELVALCGATPRFMDGEAHDRAVALTSHTPHLMASLLAARLLHATPDALRLAGQGLRDTARIAGGDPGLWADILCSNAAPVVQVLREVEKDLTELLTALEHLAQHGEPQSAAGRRVGELLERGATGLRAIGPSPAHRSAARRPFRVTVGERPGELTRLLDVLAEHDMAAHEVTTVDTPEQDGVTVEFTAPAGVLTELRRRTAEQGWRLEDGSSPPRRRPQPSRTGRRWDEEIVPAGRVASLPGVRTRMS
;
A
#
# COMPACT_ATOMS: atom_id res chain seq x y z
N MET A 1 -24.30 10.59 15.65
CA MET A 1 -24.14 11.77 14.79
C MET A 1 -25.36 11.91 13.88
N ARG A 2 -26.01 13.06 13.85
CA ARG A 2 -27.20 13.31 13.00
C ARG A 2 -26.88 14.32 11.89
N THR A 3 -26.03 15.28 12.18
CA THR A 3 -25.69 16.39 11.29
C THR A 3 -24.17 16.54 11.17
N LEU A 4 -23.70 16.77 9.96
CA LEU A 4 -22.29 16.97 9.64
C LEU A 4 -22.14 18.21 8.73
N ALA A 5 -21.10 19.00 8.93
CA ALA A 5 -20.65 19.96 7.93
C ALA A 5 -19.32 19.51 7.32
N VAL A 6 -19.18 19.56 6.00
CA VAL A 6 -17.91 19.34 5.29
C VAL A 6 -17.45 20.66 4.72
N VAL A 7 -16.32 21.15 5.20
CA VAL A 7 -15.68 22.38 4.74
C VAL A 7 -14.52 22.03 3.82
N GLY A 8 -14.72 22.23 2.53
CA GLY A 8 -13.85 21.74 1.46
C GLY A 8 -14.40 20.49 0.78
N THR A 9 -14.83 20.62 -0.48
CA THR A 9 -15.48 19.57 -1.27
C THR A 9 -14.58 19.00 -2.36
N GLY A 10 -13.29 18.83 -2.04
CA GLY A 10 -12.34 18.07 -2.84
C GLY A 10 -12.60 16.56 -2.77
N LEU A 11 -11.63 15.75 -3.18
CA LEU A 11 -11.70 14.28 -3.12
C LEU A 11 -12.11 13.76 -1.73
N ILE A 12 -11.38 14.15 -0.68
CA ILE A 12 -11.60 13.60 0.67
C ILE A 12 -12.89 14.11 1.28
N GLY A 13 -13.13 15.42 1.23
CA GLY A 13 -14.36 16.00 1.80
C GLY A 13 -15.62 15.44 1.14
N THR A 14 -15.65 15.36 -0.19
CA THR A 14 -16.78 14.75 -0.91
C THR A 14 -16.94 13.26 -0.58
N SER A 15 -15.83 12.51 -0.43
CA SER A 15 -15.91 11.09 -0.02
C SER A 15 -16.46 10.92 1.39
N VAL A 16 -16.09 11.79 2.33
CA VAL A 16 -16.72 11.84 3.68
C VAL A 16 -18.21 12.12 3.56
N GLY A 17 -18.59 13.16 2.79
CA GLY A 17 -19.99 13.48 2.56
C GLY A 17 -20.79 12.30 2.02
N LEU A 18 -20.28 11.62 0.99
CA LEU A 18 -20.90 10.43 0.40
C LEU A 18 -21.05 9.29 1.42
N ALA A 19 -20.00 9.00 2.20
CA ALA A 19 -20.02 7.95 3.21
C ALA A 19 -21.08 8.23 4.28
N MET A 20 -21.17 9.48 4.73
CA MET A 20 -22.09 9.90 5.80
C MET A 20 -23.54 9.99 5.30
N SER A 21 -23.78 10.53 4.10
CA SER A 21 -25.12 10.60 3.49
C SER A 21 -25.72 9.19 3.30
N ARG A 22 -24.91 8.20 2.90
CA ARG A 22 -25.34 6.78 2.80
C ARG A 22 -25.75 6.17 4.15
N ARG A 23 -25.30 6.74 5.26
CA ARG A 23 -25.63 6.32 6.63
C ARG A 23 -26.80 7.14 7.22
N GLY A 24 -27.44 7.99 6.39
CA GLY A 24 -28.60 8.79 6.81
C GLY A 24 -28.24 10.04 7.62
N VAL A 25 -26.96 10.45 7.63
CA VAL A 25 -26.54 11.70 8.26
C VAL A 25 -26.86 12.87 7.32
N THR A 26 -27.45 13.94 7.84
CA THR A 26 -27.63 15.19 7.08
C THR A 26 -26.29 15.89 6.95
N VAL A 27 -25.81 16.07 5.70
CA VAL A 27 -24.50 16.65 5.40
C VAL A 27 -24.68 18.01 4.74
N HIS A 28 -24.09 19.05 5.34
CA HIS A 28 -24.00 20.41 4.81
C HIS A 28 -22.63 20.61 4.16
N LEU A 29 -22.62 21.06 2.89
CA LEU A 29 -21.39 21.23 2.10
C LEU A 29 -21.03 22.72 2.04
N VAL A 30 -19.83 23.04 2.46
CA VAL A 30 -19.27 24.40 2.45
C VAL A 30 -17.96 24.37 1.65
N ASP A 31 -17.87 25.17 0.60
CA ASP A 31 -16.63 25.34 -0.17
C ASP A 31 -16.50 26.81 -0.62
N ARG A 32 -15.27 27.28 -0.72
CA ARG A 32 -14.97 28.59 -1.31
C ARG A 32 -15.26 28.63 -2.82
N ASP A 33 -15.18 27.46 -3.49
CA ASP A 33 -15.60 27.27 -4.87
C ASP A 33 -17.03 26.70 -4.91
N PRO A 34 -18.04 27.53 -5.23
CA PRO A 34 -19.43 27.07 -5.31
C PRO A 34 -19.66 25.98 -6.36
N SER A 35 -18.80 25.88 -7.38
CA SER A 35 -18.89 24.83 -8.40
C SER A 35 -18.51 23.47 -7.83
N ALA A 36 -17.43 23.40 -7.03
CA ALA A 36 -17.03 22.18 -6.34
C ALA A 36 -18.12 21.70 -5.37
N ALA A 37 -18.71 22.63 -4.57
CA ALA A 37 -19.80 22.28 -3.66
C ALA A 37 -21.03 21.73 -4.40
N ARG A 38 -21.47 22.38 -5.48
CA ARG A 38 -22.60 21.90 -6.30
C ARG A 38 -22.30 20.53 -6.94
N THR A 39 -21.07 20.32 -7.42
CA THR A 39 -20.66 19.03 -7.97
C THR A 39 -20.73 17.94 -6.91
N ALA A 40 -20.24 18.19 -5.69
CA ALA A 40 -20.32 17.24 -4.57
C ALA A 40 -21.79 16.94 -4.19
N ALA A 41 -22.64 17.96 -4.17
CA ALA A 41 -24.08 17.79 -3.91
C ALA A 41 -24.77 16.96 -5.00
N ALA A 42 -24.45 17.21 -6.28
CA ALA A 42 -24.98 16.43 -7.42
C ALA A 42 -24.55 14.95 -7.35
N LEU A 43 -23.40 14.64 -6.75
CA LEU A 43 -22.95 13.26 -6.48
C LEU A 43 -23.67 12.62 -5.27
N GLY A 44 -24.48 13.37 -4.52
CA GLY A 44 -25.18 12.88 -3.33
C GLY A 44 -24.37 12.98 -2.04
N ALA A 45 -23.32 13.80 -2.01
CA ALA A 45 -22.48 13.97 -0.81
C ALA A 45 -23.14 14.83 0.30
N GLY A 46 -24.24 15.51 0.00
CA GLY A 46 -24.96 16.37 0.92
C GLY A 46 -25.67 17.51 0.20
N VAL A 47 -26.03 18.56 0.92
CA VAL A 47 -26.71 19.75 0.42
C VAL A 47 -25.86 21.01 0.57
N VAL A 48 -25.97 21.92 -0.39
CA VAL A 48 -25.27 23.22 -0.35
C VAL A 48 -26.20 24.25 0.29
N ASP A 49 -26.29 24.20 1.61
CA ASP A 49 -27.05 25.14 2.40
C ASP A 49 -26.36 25.46 3.73
N SER A 50 -26.82 26.46 4.44
CA SER A 50 -26.37 26.76 5.80
C SER A 50 -27.24 26.02 6.80
N PRO A 51 -26.66 25.27 7.75
CA PRO A 51 -27.44 24.58 8.77
C PRO A 51 -28.18 25.57 9.64
N ALA A 52 -29.40 25.22 10.10
CA ALA A 52 -30.25 26.07 10.95
C ALA A 52 -29.63 26.30 12.35
N GLY A 53 -28.63 25.60 12.73
CA GLY A 53 -27.89 25.71 14.00
C GLY A 53 -26.61 24.88 13.99
N PRO A 54 -25.85 24.85 15.11
CA PRO A 54 -24.60 24.12 15.15
C PRO A 54 -24.76 22.62 14.85
N VAL A 55 -24.07 22.11 13.86
CA VAL A 55 -24.02 20.66 13.55
C VAL A 55 -23.22 19.89 14.62
N ASP A 56 -23.38 18.56 14.64
CA ASP A 56 -22.68 17.72 15.62
C ASP A 56 -21.16 17.75 15.41
N LEU A 57 -20.69 17.67 14.16
CA LEU A 57 -19.28 17.69 13.79
C LEU A 57 -19.07 18.47 12.49
N ALA A 58 -17.98 19.24 12.39
CA ALA A 58 -17.47 19.79 11.14
C ALA A 58 -16.15 19.12 10.75
N VAL A 59 -16.04 18.68 9.50
CA VAL A 59 -14.84 18.11 8.89
C VAL A 59 -14.18 19.16 8.00
N LEU A 60 -12.96 19.56 8.35
CA LEU A 60 -12.17 20.55 7.63
C LEU A 60 -11.30 19.82 6.58
N ALA A 61 -11.79 19.76 5.34
CA ALA A 61 -11.12 19.10 4.22
C ALA A 61 -10.39 20.12 3.34
N VAL A 62 -9.52 20.90 3.97
CA VAL A 62 -8.75 22.00 3.36
C VAL A 62 -7.24 21.70 3.45
N PRO A 63 -6.38 22.39 2.67
CA PRO A 63 -4.94 22.21 2.76
C PRO A 63 -4.40 22.43 4.18
N PRO A 64 -3.31 21.73 4.58
CA PRO A 64 -2.80 21.72 5.96
C PRO A 64 -2.58 23.11 6.55
N ARG A 65 -2.07 24.05 5.77
CA ARG A 65 -1.81 25.43 6.23
C ARG A 65 -3.05 26.23 6.50
N ALA A 66 -4.19 25.87 5.86
CA ALA A 66 -5.46 26.57 6.02
C ALA A 66 -6.28 26.06 7.22
N VAL A 67 -6.01 24.86 7.75
CA VAL A 67 -6.82 24.20 8.78
C VAL A 67 -7.06 25.10 9.98
N ALA A 68 -6.03 25.69 10.57
CA ALA A 68 -6.18 26.50 11.79
C ALA A 68 -7.00 27.79 11.55
N GLY A 69 -6.79 28.44 10.41
CA GLY A 69 -7.55 29.64 10.06
C GLY A 69 -9.03 29.33 9.81
N VAL A 70 -9.29 28.26 9.05
CA VAL A 70 -10.67 27.81 8.77
C VAL A 70 -11.34 27.32 10.06
N LEU A 71 -10.63 26.62 10.94
CA LEU A 71 -11.14 26.23 12.26
C LEU A 71 -11.61 27.45 13.06
N ALA A 72 -10.76 28.46 13.18
CA ALA A 72 -11.07 29.66 13.93
C ALA A 72 -12.28 30.41 13.33
N GLU A 73 -12.34 30.54 12.00
CA GLU A 73 -13.44 31.16 11.29
C GLU A 73 -14.78 30.44 11.50
N GLN A 74 -14.77 29.12 11.29
CA GLN A 74 -16.01 28.33 11.39
C GLN A 74 -16.47 28.17 12.85
N HIS A 75 -15.52 28.14 13.79
CA HIS A 75 -15.84 28.15 15.23
C HIS A 75 -16.47 29.48 15.64
N ALA A 76 -15.94 30.62 15.18
CA ALA A 76 -16.52 31.95 15.46
C ALA A 76 -17.93 32.11 14.89
N ARG A 77 -18.25 31.43 13.78
CA ARG A 77 -19.59 31.36 13.20
C ARG A 77 -20.54 30.40 13.93
N GLY A 78 -20.05 29.62 14.87
CA GLY A 78 -20.86 28.61 15.57
C GLY A 78 -21.30 27.45 14.66
N LEU A 79 -20.53 27.11 13.62
CA LEU A 79 -20.93 26.09 12.62
C LEU A 79 -21.14 24.70 13.25
N ALA A 80 -20.32 24.30 14.20
CA ALA A 80 -20.36 22.95 14.78
C ALA A 80 -20.04 22.95 16.29
N ARG A 81 -20.45 21.87 16.97
CA ARG A 81 -20.11 21.59 18.38
C ARG A 81 -18.72 20.98 18.52
N ALA A 82 -18.26 20.23 17.50
CA ALA A 82 -16.95 19.62 17.43
C ALA A 82 -16.35 19.75 16.02
N TYR A 83 -15.03 19.69 15.92
CA TYR A 83 -14.30 19.85 14.66
C TYR A 83 -13.23 18.79 14.54
N THR A 84 -13.02 18.29 13.33
CA THR A 84 -11.88 17.49 12.93
C THR A 84 -11.37 17.95 11.57
N ASP A 85 -10.17 17.56 11.20
CA ASP A 85 -9.67 17.77 9.84
C ASP A 85 -9.27 16.45 9.17
N VAL A 86 -8.90 16.51 7.91
CA VAL A 86 -8.43 15.35 7.12
C VAL A 86 -7.10 15.63 6.44
N ALA A 87 -6.36 16.64 6.90
CA ALA A 87 -5.09 17.03 6.32
C ALA A 87 -4.02 15.94 6.49
N SER A 88 -3.10 15.87 5.55
CA SER A 88 -2.04 14.86 5.51
C SER A 88 -0.87 15.12 6.46
N VAL A 89 -0.83 16.26 7.16
CA VAL A 89 0.14 16.60 8.22
C VAL A 89 -0.59 17.06 9.46
N LYS A 90 -0.04 16.78 10.64
CA LYS A 90 -0.74 16.99 11.92
C LYS A 90 -0.03 17.94 12.88
N ALA A 91 1.30 17.97 12.92
CA ALA A 91 2.03 18.78 13.89
C ALA A 91 1.69 20.27 13.79
N LEU A 92 1.66 20.83 12.58
CA LEU A 92 1.35 22.24 12.36
C LEU A 92 -0.13 22.60 12.66
N PRO A 93 -1.13 21.89 12.11
CA PRO A 93 -2.54 22.16 12.42
C PRO A 93 -2.85 22.01 13.91
N VAL A 94 -2.39 20.94 14.56
CA VAL A 94 -2.68 20.66 15.96
C VAL A 94 -2.05 21.71 16.89
N ARG A 95 -0.78 22.10 16.67
CA ARG A 95 -0.14 23.16 17.47
C ARG A 95 -0.90 24.49 17.34
N ARG A 96 -1.21 24.93 16.13
CA ARG A 96 -1.93 26.19 15.92
C ARG A 96 -3.35 26.16 16.47
N ALA A 97 -4.02 25.01 16.43
CA ALA A 97 -5.35 24.85 17.04
C ALA A 97 -5.28 24.81 18.55
N ALA A 98 -4.21 24.22 19.16
CA ALA A 98 -4.06 24.12 20.61
C ALA A 98 -3.99 25.47 21.32
N ASP A 99 -3.44 26.49 20.66
CA ASP A 99 -3.36 27.85 21.19
C ASP A 99 -4.68 28.65 21.03
N GLY A 100 -5.62 28.12 20.25
CA GLY A 100 -6.88 28.78 19.93
C GLY A 100 -8.04 28.47 20.88
N ILE A 101 -9.11 29.28 20.77
CA ILE A 101 -10.37 29.12 21.54
C ILE A 101 -11.04 27.77 21.22
N ALA A 102 -10.87 27.26 20.02
CA ALA A 102 -11.46 26.01 19.55
C ALA A 102 -10.73 24.73 20.03
N ALA A 103 -9.67 24.85 20.83
CA ALA A 103 -8.82 23.72 21.21
C ALA A 103 -9.59 22.56 21.89
N ALA A 104 -10.60 22.89 22.70
CA ALA A 104 -11.39 21.89 23.40
C ALA A 104 -12.36 21.11 22.48
N CYS A 105 -12.77 21.70 21.39
CA CYS A 105 -13.72 21.07 20.45
C CYS A 105 -13.05 20.53 19.17
N TYR A 106 -11.72 20.51 19.10
CA TYR A 106 -10.98 20.07 17.92
C TYR A 106 -10.16 18.79 18.18
N VAL A 107 -10.18 17.89 17.20
CA VAL A 107 -9.32 16.69 17.12
C VAL A 107 -8.71 16.65 15.73
N GLY A 108 -7.39 16.66 15.62
CA GLY A 108 -6.74 16.46 14.33
C GLY A 108 -7.02 15.05 13.77
N GLY A 109 -7.30 14.95 12.50
CA GLY A 109 -7.60 13.71 11.80
C GLY A 109 -6.81 13.57 10.50
N HIS A 110 -6.50 12.32 10.11
CA HIS A 110 -5.92 12.02 8.80
C HIS A 110 -6.34 10.62 8.34
N PRO A 111 -7.28 10.48 7.40
CA PRO A 111 -7.56 9.20 6.75
C PRO A 111 -6.37 8.82 5.86
N MET A 112 -5.78 7.63 6.10
CA MET A 112 -4.70 7.09 5.25
C MET A 112 -5.27 6.57 3.94
N ALA A 113 -5.89 7.50 3.19
CA ALA A 113 -6.61 7.22 1.95
C ALA A 113 -6.43 8.39 0.97
N GLY A 114 -6.28 8.07 -0.31
CA GLY A 114 -6.12 9.04 -1.38
C GLY A 114 -6.21 8.38 -2.74
N ARG A 115 -6.20 9.19 -3.78
CA ARG A 115 -6.15 8.78 -5.19
C ARG A 115 -5.29 9.78 -5.97
N GLU A 116 -4.85 9.38 -7.14
CA GLU A 116 -4.03 10.22 -8.04
C GLU A 116 -4.82 11.39 -8.63
N ARG A 117 -6.17 11.30 -8.63
CA ARG A 117 -7.06 12.36 -9.13
C ARG A 117 -7.63 13.18 -8.00
N SER A 118 -7.63 14.49 -8.16
CA SER A 118 -8.21 15.46 -7.23
C SER A 118 -9.65 15.80 -7.62
N GLY A 119 -10.33 16.55 -6.72
CA GLY A 119 -11.65 17.09 -6.94
C GLY A 119 -12.80 16.12 -6.61
N PRO A 120 -14.06 16.66 -6.61
CA PRO A 120 -15.24 15.89 -6.20
C PRO A 120 -15.55 14.70 -7.11
N LEU A 121 -15.25 14.78 -8.41
CA LEU A 121 -15.52 13.69 -9.37
C LEU A 121 -14.69 12.41 -9.11
N ALA A 122 -13.60 12.51 -8.37
CA ALA A 122 -12.80 11.34 -7.98
C ALA A 122 -13.27 10.69 -6.67
N ALA A 123 -14.26 11.29 -5.98
CA ALA A 123 -14.74 10.85 -4.67
C ALA A 123 -15.47 9.50 -4.72
N ARG A 124 -15.36 8.76 -3.62
CA ARG A 124 -16.03 7.45 -3.41
C ARG A 124 -16.47 7.34 -1.96
N ALA A 125 -17.66 6.79 -1.73
CA ALA A 125 -18.18 6.56 -0.38
C ALA A 125 -17.40 5.47 0.40
N ASP A 126 -16.80 4.52 -0.29
CA ASP A 126 -16.02 3.41 0.25
C ASP A 126 -14.52 3.71 0.36
N LEU A 127 -14.10 4.96 0.11
CA LEU A 127 -12.68 5.35 0.07
C LEU A 127 -11.91 5.00 1.36
N PHE A 128 -12.59 4.99 2.49
CA PHE A 128 -12.00 4.82 3.82
C PHE A 128 -12.15 3.40 4.39
N GLU A 129 -12.94 2.55 3.77
CA GLU A 129 -13.26 1.21 4.29
C GLU A 129 -11.99 0.37 4.53
N GLY A 130 -11.87 -0.15 5.76
CA GLY A 130 -10.72 -0.94 6.20
C GLY A 130 -9.39 -0.18 6.32
N ARG A 131 -9.35 1.13 6.03
CA ARG A 131 -8.13 1.93 6.06
C ARG A 131 -7.87 2.53 7.43
N PRO A 132 -6.60 2.71 7.84
CA PRO A 132 -6.28 3.46 9.03
C PRO A 132 -6.76 4.91 8.91
N TRP A 133 -7.29 5.46 10.01
CA TRP A 133 -7.57 6.88 10.17
C TRP A 133 -6.90 7.35 11.46
N VAL A 134 -5.87 8.18 11.31
CA VAL A 134 -5.15 8.71 12.47
C VAL A 134 -5.95 9.81 13.11
N LEU A 135 -6.05 9.77 14.45
CA LEU A 135 -6.56 10.83 15.30
C LEU A 135 -5.45 11.33 16.23
N THR A 136 -5.31 12.65 16.32
CA THR A 136 -4.28 13.31 17.12
C THR A 136 -4.93 14.23 18.15
N PRO A 137 -5.53 13.67 19.22
CA PRO A 137 -6.08 14.49 20.30
C PRO A 137 -4.98 15.24 21.03
N SER A 138 -5.26 16.48 21.41
CA SER A 138 -4.40 17.27 22.30
C SER A 138 -4.84 17.08 23.75
N PRO A 139 -4.01 17.49 24.75
CA PRO A 139 -4.42 17.47 26.16
C PRO A 139 -5.65 18.33 26.47
N ARG A 140 -5.98 19.27 25.59
CA ARG A 140 -7.15 20.16 25.73
C ARG A 140 -8.41 19.62 25.03
N THR A 141 -8.27 18.58 24.21
CA THR A 141 -9.39 17.98 23.46
C THR A 141 -10.42 17.41 24.43
N SER A 142 -11.69 17.83 24.31
CA SER A 142 -12.77 17.30 25.12
C SER A 142 -13.15 15.87 24.70
N GLN A 143 -13.67 15.09 25.66
CA GLN A 143 -14.18 13.74 25.38
C GLN A 143 -15.29 13.77 24.34
N THR A 144 -16.14 14.81 24.34
CA THR A 144 -17.21 14.95 23.34
C THR A 144 -16.63 15.09 21.93
N ALA A 145 -15.63 15.94 21.72
CA ALA A 145 -15.01 16.11 20.41
C ALA A 145 -14.33 14.79 19.94
N LEU A 146 -13.65 14.11 20.85
CA LEU A 146 -13.03 12.83 20.56
C LEU A 146 -14.07 11.77 20.17
N ASN A 147 -15.17 11.67 20.88
CA ASN A 147 -16.26 10.71 20.59
C ASN A 147 -16.90 10.99 19.22
N GLN A 148 -17.12 12.26 18.86
CA GLN A 148 -17.65 12.64 17.56
C GLN A 148 -16.68 12.25 16.41
N ALA A 149 -15.38 12.47 16.60
CA ALA A 149 -14.37 12.05 15.62
C ALA A 149 -14.31 10.54 15.47
N LEU A 150 -14.37 9.77 16.57
CA LEU A 150 -14.42 8.31 16.55
C LEU A 150 -15.67 7.79 15.85
N GLU A 151 -16.82 8.41 16.09
CA GLU A 151 -18.07 8.05 15.41
C GLU A 151 -17.99 8.30 13.90
N LEU A 152 -17.40 9.42 13.47
CA LEU A 152 -17.11 9.68 12.04
C LEU A 152 -16.26 8.56 11.44
N VAL A 153 -15.15 8.21 12.09
CA VAL A 153 -14.21 7.14 11.61
C VAL A 153 -14.94 5.81 11.48
N ALA A 154 -15.75 5.44 12.47
CA ALA A 154 -16.53 4.21 12.46
C ALA A 154 -17.58 4.18 11.34
N LEU A 155 -18.33 5.29 11.16
CA LEU A 155 -19.35 5.43 10.11
C LEU A 155 -18.72 5.43 8.70
N CYS A 156 -17.49 5.88 8.54
CA CYS A 156 -16.71 5.76 7.31
C CYS A 156 -16.11 4.36 7.08
N GLY A 157 -16.31 3.41 8.00
CA GLY A 157 -15.75 2.06 7.91
C GLY A 157 -14.23 2.00 8.08
N ALA A 158 -13.61 3.06 8.63
CA ALA A 158 -12.17 3.14 8.84
C ALA A 158 -11.76 2.61 10.23
N THR A 159 -10.46 2.33 10.39
CA THR A 159 -9.90 1.86 11.67
C THR A 159 -9.17 3.01 12.37
N PRO A 160 -9.59 3.45 13.56
CA PRO A 160 -8.94 4.55 14.26
C PRO A 160 -7.53 4.15 14.76
N ARG A 161 -6.59 5.09 14.65
CA ARG A 161 -5.23 5.00 15.20
C ARG A 161 -4.92 6.29 15.95
N PHE A 162 -4.39 6.19 17.15
CA PHE A 162 -4.00 7.34 17.96
C PHE A 162 -2.50 7.56 17.89
N MET A 163 -2.10 8.79 17.59
CA MET A 163 -0.71 9.22 17.57
C MET A 163 -0.64 10.69 18.01
N ASP A 164 0.52 11.14 18.51
CA ASP A 164 0.79 12.57 18.57
C ASP A 164 1.14 13.12 17.17
N GLY A 165 0.97 14.44 16.98
CA GLY A 165 1.11 15.05 15.67
C GLY A 165 2.53 14.94 15.10
N GLU A 166 3.56 14.99 15.95
CA GLU A 166 4.96 14.89 15.49
C GLU A 166 5.33 13.46 15.12
N ALA A 167 4.90 12.47 15.91
CA ALA A 167 5.08 11.05 15.55
C ALA A 167 4.37 10.71 14.26
N HIS A 168 3.14 11.23 14.05
CA HIS A 168 2.42 11.11 12.81
C HIS A 168 3.23 11.68 11.63
N ASP A 169 3.73 12.91 11.75
CA ASP A 169 4.41 13.59 10.65
C ASP A 169 5.75 12.91 10.30
N ARG A 170 6.46 12.34 11.30
CA ARG A 170 7.62 11.46 11.04
C ARG A 170 7.21 10.18 10.30
N ALA A 171 6.12 9.54 10.71
CA ALA A 171 5.65 8.31 10.09
C ALA A 171 5.27 8.54 8.60
N VAL A 172 4.49 9.60 8.30
CA VAL A 172 4.07 9.87 6.93
C VAL A 172 5.20 10.43 6.06
N ALA A 173 6.24 11.03 6.64
CA ALA A 173 7.45 11.38 5.92
C ALA A 173 8.08 10.14 5.27
N LEU A 174 8.16 9.03 6.01
CA LEU A 174 8.69 7.76 5.50
C LEU A 174 7.70 7.02 4.59
N THR A 175 6.42 6.92 5.01
CA THR A 175 5.47 6.00 4.37
C THR A 175 4.68 6.60 3.21
N SER A 176 4.73 7.92 3.03
CA SER A 176 3.95 8.64 2.01
C SER A 176 4.79 9.70 1.26
N HIS A 177 5.40 10.64 1.99
CA HIS A 177 5.99 11.83 1.36
C HIS A 177 7.28 11.50 0.61
N THR A 178 8.20 10.74 1.23
CA THR A 178 9.43 10.30 0.56
C THR A 178 9.14 9.37 -0.62
N PRO A 179 8.27 8.36 -0.55
CA PRO A 179 7.88 7.57 -1.71
C PRO A 179 7.37 8.41 -2.89
N HIS A 180 6.57 9.44 -2.63
CA HIS A 180 6.10 10.35 -3.69
C HIS A 180 7.25 11.13 -4.32
N LEU A 181 8.18 11.65 -3.52
CA LEU A 181 9.37 12.35 -4.01
C LEU A 181 10.27 11.44 -4.84
N MET A 182 10.53 10.21 -4.39
CA MET A 182 11.34 9.24 -5.12
C MET A 182 10.70 8.87 -6.46
N ALA A 183 9.39 8.66 -6.48
CA ALA A 183 8.64 8.42 -7.70
C ALA A 183 8.71 9.63 -8.67
N SER A 184 8.60 10.85 -8.14
CA SER A 184 8.69 12.08 -8.93
C SER A 184 10.10 12.29 -9.51
N LEU A 185 11.15 12.01 -8.73
CA LEU A 185 12.53 12.08 -9.21
C LEU A 185 12.80 11.09 -10.34
N LEU A 186 12.29 9.85 -10.20
CA LEU A 186 12.40 8.83 -11.24
C LEU A 186 11.60 9.23 -12.49
N ALA A 187 10.34 9.64 -12.33
CA ALA A 187 9.48 10.03 -13.43
C ALA A 187 10.06 11.24 -14.21
N ALA A 188 10.70 12.19 -13.53
CA ALA A 188 11.36 13.33 -14.16
C ALA A 188 12.50 12.92 -15.12
N ARG A 189 13.14 11.76 -14.91
CA ARG A 189 14.17 11.24 -15.85
C ARG A 189 13.57 10.83 -17.19
N LEU A 190 12.27 10.44 -17.21
CA LEU A 190 11.59 10.05 -18.46
C LEU A 190 11.39 11.21 -19.44
N LEU A 191 11.48 12.46 -18.99
CA LEU A 191 11.42 13.64 -19.87
C LEU A 191 12.55 13.67 -20.91
N HIS A 192 13.67 13.03 -20.61
CA HIS A 192 14.86 12.97 -21.48
C HIS A 192 15.06 11.59 -22.11
N ALA A 193 14.11 10.68 -21.94
CA ALA A 193 14.18 9.32 -22.49
C ALA A 193 13.86 9.32 -23.99
N THR A 194 14.54 8.45 -24.75
CA THR A 194 14.22 8.25 -26.17
C THR A 194 12.86 7.54 -26.30
N PRO A 195 12.15 7.71 -27.46
CA PRO A 195 10.90 6.98 -27.70
C PRO A 195 11.04 5.46 -27.56
N ASP A 196 12.18 4.91 -27.96
CA ASP A 196 12.44 3.47 -27.84
C ASP A 196 12.61 3.03 -26.39
N ALA A 197 13.29 3.82 -25.57
CA ALA A 197 13.38 3.56 -24.13
C ALA A 197 11.99 3.59 -23.46
N LEU A 198 11.12 4.52 -23.83
CA LEU A 198 9.77 4.61 -23.30
C LEU A 198 8.90 3.39 -23.69
N ARG A 199 9.12 2.80 -24.88
CA ARG A 199 8.43 1.55 -25.30
C ARG A 199 8.81 0.34 -24.45
N LEU A 200 9.97 0.37 -23.80
CA LEU A 200 10.43 -0.67 -22.89
C LEU A 200 9.87 -0.53 -21.47
N ALA A 201 9.03 0.49 -21.21
CA ALA A 201 8.43 0.71 -19.90
C ALA A 201 7.54 -0.47 -19.50
N GLY A 202 8.05 -1.31 -18.60
CA GLY A 202 7.32 -2.42 -17.98
C GLY A 202 6.41 -1.97 -16.85
N GLN A 203 5.69 -2.93 -16.24
CA GLN A 203 4.71 -2.67 -15.17
C GLN A 203 5.37 -2.00 -13.95
N GLY A 204 6.56 -2.44 -13.52
CA GLY A 204 7.24 -1.86 -12.37
C GLY A 204 7.50 -0.35 -12.50
N LEU A 205 7.95 0.12 -13.69
CA LEU A 205 8.13 1.54 -13.94
C LEU A 205 6.79 2.29 -13.91
N ARG A 206 5.73 1.70 -14.52
CA ARG A 206 4.39 2.31 -14.55
C ARG A 206 3.80 2.47 -13.15
N ASP A 207 3.92 1.46 -12.32
CA ASP A 207 3.42 1.49 -10.94
C ASP A 207 4.18 2.51 -10.08
N THR A 208 5.50 2.58 -10.22
CA THR A 208 6.29 3.58 -9.50
C THR A 208 6.00 5.00 -10.01
N ALA A 209 6.00 5.22 -11.33
CA ALA A 209 5.77 6.54 -11.92
C ALA A 209 4.34 7.04 -11.67
N ARG A 210 3.34 6.15 -11.56
CA ARG A 210 1.95 6.50 -11.24
C ARG A 210 1.84 7.26 -9.91
N ILE A 211 2.68 6.97 -8.93
CA ILE A 211 2.71 7.68 -7.64
C ILE A 211 3.00 9.17 -7.83
N ALA A 212 3.80 9.55 -8.83
CA ALA A 212 4.11 10.95 -9.16
C ALA A 212 2.93 11.74 -9.77
N GLY A 213 1.81 11.07 -10.10
CA GLY A 213 0.66 11.68 -10.79
C GLY A 213 -0.23 12.57 -9.91
N GLY A 214 0.14 12.83 -8.65
CA GLY A 214 -0.60 13.73 -7.75
C GLY A 214 -0.52 15.20 -8.17
N ASP A 215 -1.46 16.03 -7.66
CA ASP A 215 -1.46 17.47 -7.91
C ASP A 215 -0.20 18.15 -7.34
N PRO A 216 0.63 18.81 -8.16
CA PRO A 216 1.90 19.39 -7.71
C PRO A 216 1.72 20.50 -6.66
N GLY A 217 0.64 21.29 -6.74
CA GLY A 217 0.38 22.37 -5.79
C GLY A 217 0.03 21.81 -4.40
N LEU A 218 -0.81 20.79 -4.34
CA LEU A 218 -1.14 20.09 -3.09
C LEU A 218 0.12 19.46 -2.48
N TRP A 219 0.93 18.76 -3.29
CA TRP A 219 2.15 18.12 -2.81
C TRP A 219 3.20 19.12 -2.33
N ALA A 220 3.34 20.26 -3.01
CA ALA A 220 4.22 21.34 -2.54
C ALA A 220 3.78 21.85 -1.15
N ASP A 221 2.47 22.02 -0.91
CA ASP A 221 1.96 22.45 0.41
C ASP A 221 2.21 21.40 1.50
N ILE A 222 2.00 20.12 1.18
CA ILE A 222 2.27 18.99 2.08
C ILE A 222 3.76 18.96 2.47
N LEU A 223 4.64 18.97 1.47
CA LEU A 223 6.09 18.90 1.69
C LEU A 223 6.63 20.10 2.46
N CYS A 224 6.17 21.30 2.12
CA CYS A 224 6.52 22.50 2.88
C CYS A 224 6.03 22.43 4.35
N SER A 225 4.89 21.78 4.60
CA SER A 225 4.35 21.64 5.95
C SER A 225 5.03 20.54 6.78
N ASN A 226 5.69 19.58 6.11
CA ASN A 226 6.40 18.46 6.75
C ASN A 226 7.90 18.40 6.37
N ALA A 227 8.51 19.52 6.02
CA ALA A 227 9.85 19.56 5.43
C ALA A 227 10.92 18.92 6.35
N ALA A 228 10.92 19.23 7.65
CA ALA A 228 11.95 18.75 8.55
C ALA A 228 11.98 17.21 8.71
N PRO A 229 10.87 16.49 8.96
CA PRO A 229 10.83 15.03 8.93
C PRO A 229 11.21 14.43 7.57
N VAL A 230 10.77 15.04 6.47
CA VAL A 230 11.10 14.57 5.11
C VAL A 230 12.59 14.65 4.83
N VAL A 231 13.25 15.76 5.22
CA VAL A 231 14.71 15.93 5.09
C VAL A 231 15.47 14.85 5.85
N GLN A 232 15.01 14.44 7.04
CA GLN A 232 15.66 13.37 7.79
C GLN A 232 15.67 12.05 7.02
N VAL A 233 14.53 11.66 6.43
CA VAL A 233 14.44 10.43 5.62
C VAL A 233 15.27 10.54 4.35
N LEU A 234 15.23 11.70 3.66
CA LEU A 234 15.97 11.89 2.41
C LEU A 234 17.49 11.83 2.62
N ARG A 235 18.01 12.28 3.77
CA ARG A 235 19.43 12.17 4.09
C ARG A 235 19.90 10.72 4.22
N GLU A 236 19.07 9.84 4.80
CA GLU A 236 19.39 8.41 4.83
C GLU A 236 19.38 7.81 3.43
N VAL A 237 18.39 8.18 2.60
CA VAL A 237 18.34 7.76 1.19
C VAL A 237 19.55 8.30 0.39
N GLU A 238 19.95 9.55 0.61
CA GLU A 238 21.12 10.17 -0.03
C GLU A 238 22.40 9.39 0.30
N LYS A 239 22.59 9.02 1.57
CA LYS A 239 23.72 8.21 2.00
C LYS A 239 23.74 6.86 1.28
N ASP A 240 22.63 6.12 1.29
CA ASP A 240 22.50 4.84 0.62
C ASP A 240 22.74 4.97 -0.90
N LEU A 241 22.22 6.02 -1.51
CA LEU A 241 22.42 6.30 -2.94
C LEU A 241 23.87 6.59 -3.28
N THR A 242 24.57 7.34 -2.44
CA THR A 242 26.00 7.67 -2.62
C THR A 242 26.85 6.40 -2.53
N GLU A 243 26.58 5.54 -1.56
CA GLU A 243 27.27 4.25 -1.41
C GLU A 243 27.02 3.33 -2.62
N LEU A 244 25.77 3.29 -3.11
CA LEU A 244 25.38 2.51 -4.29
C LEU A 244 26.09 3.02 -5.56
N LEU A 245 26.11 4.32 -5.78
CA LEU A 245 26.79 4.93 -6.92
C LEU A 245 28.29 4.58 -6.93
N THR A 246 28.97 4.76 -5.79
CA THR A 246 30.39 4.40 -5.65
C THR A 246 30.63 2.93 -5.95
N ALA A 247 29.75 2.04 -5.48
CA ALA A 247 29.87 0.60 -5.74
C ALA A 247 29.66 0.28 -7.23
N LEU A 248 28.66 0.89 -7.87
CA LEU A 248 28.37 0.67 -9.30
C LEU A 248 29.48 1.24 -10.20
N GLU A 249 30.07 2.40 -9.88
CA GLU A 249 31.22 2.97 -10.59
C GLU A 249 32.43 2.04 -10.54
N HIS A 250 32.72 1.47 -9.37
CA HIS A 250 33.79 0.48 -9.22
C HIS A 250 33.52 -0.78 -10.06
N LEU A 251 32.28 -1.30 -10.04
CA LEU A 251 31.92 -2.48 -10.85
C LEU A 251 31.99 -2.18 -12.36
N ALA A 252 31.61 -0.99 -12.78
CA ALA A 252 31.71 -0.57 -14.19
C ALA A 252 33.16 -0.53 -14.70
N GLN A 253 34.12 -0.21 -13.82
CA GLN A 253 35.54 -0.12 -14.16
C GLN A 253 36.25 -1.48 -14.10
N HIS A 254 35.90 -2.34 -13.16
CA HIS A 254 36.66 -3.57 -12.84
C HIS A 254 35.91 -4.88 -13.16
N GLY A 255 34.58 -4.84 -13.27
CA GLY A 255 33.77 -6.00 -13.70
C GLY A 255 33.74 -7.20 -12.75
N GLU A 256 34.08 -7.04 -11.46
CA GLU A 256 34.17 -8.15 -10.50
C GLU A 256 32.93 -8.23 -9.56
N PRO A 257 31.91 -9.05 -9.89
CA PRO A 257 30.69 -9.14 -9.06
C PRO A 257 30.93 -9.65 -7.64
N GLN A 258 31.97 -10.51 -7.41
CA GLN A 258 32.33 -11.01 -6.09
C GLN A 258 33.18 -10.04 -5.27
N SER A 259 33.49 -8.87 -5.79
CA SER A 259 34.23 -7.81 -5.08
C SER A 259 33.46 -7.25 -3.88
N ALA A 260 34.13 -6.44 -3.08
CA ALA A 260 33.48 -5.69 -2.00
C ALA A 260 32.35 -4.78 -2.51
N ALA A 261 32.52 -4.24 -3.72
CA ALA A 261 31.47 -3.41 -4.36
C ALA A 261 30.22 -4.23 -4.71
N GLY A 262 30.38 -5.43 -5.30
CA GLY A 262 29.25 -6.33 -5.58
C GLY A 262 28.49 -6.74 -4.31
N ARG A 263 29.22 -7.06 -3.22
CA ARG A 263 28.58 -7.36 -1.92
C ARG A 263 27.76 -6.18 -1.38
N ARG A 264 28.26 -4.94 -1.46
CA ARG A 264 27.51 -3.76 -1.02
C ARG A 264 26.18 -3.57 -1.79
N VAL A 265 26.19 -3.79 -3.11
CA VAL A 265 24.96 -3.77 -3.91
C VAL A 265 23.99 -4.84 -3.40
N GLY A 266 24.46 -6.07 -3.17
CA GLY A 266 23.67 -7.16 -2.63
C GLY A 266 23.05 -6.85 -1.26
N GLU A 267 23.86 -6.32 -0.33
CA GLU A 267 23.42 -5.92 1.01
C GLU A 267 22.30 -4.85 0.97
N LEU A 268 22.40 -3.86 0.09
CA LEU A 268 21.35 -2.86 -0.08
C LEU A 268 20.04 -3.49 -0.56
N LEU A 269 20.11 -4.35 -1.59
CA LEU A 269 18.94 -5.05 -2.12
C LEU A 269 18.28 -5.95 -1.07
N GLU A 270 19.07 -6.64 -0.26
CA GLU A 270 18.58 -7.49 0.83
C GLU A 270 17.91 -6.67 1.95
N ARG A 271 18.48 -5.50 2.33
CA ARG A 271 17.84 -4.55 3.25
C ARG A 271 16.49 -4.10 2.71
N GLY A 272 16.40 -3.78 1.40
CA GLY A 272 15.15 -3.41 0.73
C GLY A 272 14.10 -4.53 0.81
N ALA A 273 14.48 -5.77 0.48
CA ALA A 273 13.60 -6.93 0.59
C ALA A 273 13.13 -7.17 2.03
N THR A 274 14.01 -6.93 3.02
CA THR A 274 13.68 -7.04 4.45
C THR A 274 12.69 -5.96 4.86
N GLY A 275 12.90 -4.72 4.40
CA GLY A 275 11.96 -3.60 4.62
C GLY A 275 10.57 -3.87 4.04
N LEU A 276 10.50 -4.46 2.84
CA LEU A 276 9.22 -4.85 2.24
C LEU A 276 8.47 -5.86 3.12
N ARG A 277 9.16 -6.87 3.66
CA ARG A 277 8.56 -7.85 4.58
C ARG A 277 8.02 -7.21 5.86
N ALA A 278 8.63 -6.14 6.34
CA ALA A 278 8.18 -5.41 7.53
C ALA A 278 6.83 -4.70 7.36
N ILE A 279 6.43 -4.33 6.13
CA ILE A 279 5.12 -3.73 5.86
C ILE A 279 3.98 -4.74 6.14
N GLY A 280 4.25 -6.03 5.96
CA GLY A 280 3.27 -7.11 6.13
C GLY A 280 2.17 -7.05 5.04
N PRO A 281 1.22 -8.00 5.05
CA PRO A 281 0.12 -8.02 4.09
C PRO A 281 -0.81 -6.84 4.29
N SER A 282 -1.35 -6.31 3.18
CA SER A 282 -2.32 -5.20 3.19
C SER A 282 -3.50 -5.49 4.12
N PRO A 283 -4.09 -4.49 4.80
CA PRO A 283 -5.30 -4.65 5.61
C PRO A 283 -6.47 -5.30 4.85
N ALA A 284 -6.61 -5.05 3.55
CA ALA A 284 -7.58 -5.71 2.69
C ALA A 284 -7.38 -7.24 2.64
N HIS A 285 -6.13 -7.71 2.76
CA HIS A 285 -5.79 -9.13 2.82
C HIS A 285 -5.83 -9.72 4.24
N ARG A 286 -5.92 -8.88 5.29
CA ARG A 286 -6.05 -9.31 6.70
C ARG A 286 -7.49 -9.55 7.17
N SER A 287 -8.47 -9.12 6.38
CA SER A 287 -9.91 -9.19 6.75
C SER A 287 -10.47 -10.62 6.79
N ALA A 288 -9.78 -11.60 6.15
CA ALA A 288 -10.08 -13.01 6.32
C ALA A 288 -8.81 -13.71 6.83
N ALA A 289 -8.86 -14.44 7.92
CA ALA A 289 -7.76 -15.26 8.42
C ALA A 289 -7.28 -16.18 7.28
N ARG A 290 -6.17 -15.82 6.63
CA ARG A 290 -5.58 -16.64 5.56
C ARG A 290 -4.81 -17.78 6.21
N ARG A 291 -4.99 -18.97 5.68
CA ARG A 291 -4.26 -20.18 6.11
C ARG A 291 -3.30 -20.62 5.01
N PRO A 292 -2.15 -21.19 5.37
CA PRO A 292 -1.24 -21.78 4.37
C PRO A 292 -1.82 -23.09 3.84
N PHE A 293 -1.69 -23.29 2.54
CA PHE A 293 -2.09 -24.50 1.83
C PHE A 293 -0.99 -24.96 0.89
N ARG A 294 -0.98 -26.25 0.58
CA ARG A 294 -0.10 -26.87 -0.40
C ARG A 294 -0.88 -27.63 -1.43
N VAL A 295 -0.44 -27.55 -2.66
CA VAL A 295 -0.92 -28.35 -3.77
C VAL A 295 0.28 -28.91 -4.53
N THR A 296 0.33 -30.22 -4.71
CA THR A 296 1.33 -30.85 -5.60
C THR A 296 0.71 -31.08 -6.95
N VAL A 297 1.35 -30.54 -7.99
CA VAL A 297 1.00 -30.75 -9.41
C VAL A 297 2.06 -31.60 -10.09
N GLY A 298 1.65 -32.38 -11.08
CA GLY A 298 2.58 -33.22 -11.85
C GLY A 298 3.51 -32.38 -12.74
N GLU A 299 4.54 -33.00 -13.28
CA GLU A 299 5.54 -32.37 -14.15
C GLU A 299 5.07 -32.20 -15.61
N ARG A 300 3.80 -32.51 -15.92
CA ARG A 300 3.29 -32.36 -17.27
C ARG A 300 3.24 -30.89 -17.68
N PRO A 301 3.63 -30.55 -18.93
CA PRO A 301 3.56 -29.17 -19.41
C PRO A 301 2.17 -28.56 -19.21
N GLY A 302 2.10 -27.38 -18.58
CA GLY A 302 0.87 -26.62 -18.35
C GLY A 302 0.11 -26.95 -17.06
N GLU A 303 0.49 -27.95 -16.26
CA GLU A 303 -0.20 -28.23 -15.00
C GLU A 303 -0.02 -27.12 -13.97
N LEU A 304 1.20 -26.60 -13.82
CA LEU A 304 1.45 -25.45 -12.96
C LEU A 304 0.71 -24.19 -13.44
N THR A 305 0.67 -23.96 -14.75
CA THR A 305 -0.08 -22.82 -15.31
C THR A 305 -1.56 -22.92 -14.96
N ARG A 306 -2.17 -24.08 -15.13
CA ARG A 306 -3.58 -24.31 -14.75
C ARG A 306 -3.86 -24.10 -13.27
N LEU A 307 -2.91 -24.49 -12.40
CA LEU A 307 -3.03 -24.19 -10.98
C LEU A 307 -2.99 -22.69 -10.70
N LEU A 308 -2.06 -21.97 -11.33
CA LEU A 308 -1.96 -20.52 -11.20
C LEU A 308 -3.22 -19.82 -11.71
N ASP A 309 -3.84 -20.29 -12.79
CA ASP A 309 -5.11 -19.77 -13.29
C ASP A 309 -6.24 -19.98 -12.28
N VAL A 310 -6.35 -21.18 -11.70
CA VAL A 310 -7.33 -21.47 -10.64
C VAL A 310 -7.13 -20.57 -9.41
N LEU A 311 -5.88 -20.32 -9.04
CA LEU A 311 -5.58 -19.43 -7.91
C LEU A 311 -5.92 -17.97 -8.24
N ALA A 312 -5.65 -17.53 -9.47
CA ALA A 312 -5.97 -16.18 -9.94
C ALA A 312 -7.48 -15.90 -10.00
N GLU A 313 -8.33 -16.89 -10.32
CA GLU A 313 -9.80 -16.77 -10.25
C GLU A 313 -10.30 -16.42 -8.83
N HIS A 314 -9.48 -16.64 -7.80
CA HIS A 314 -9.79 -16.36 -6.40
C HIS A 314 -8.94 -15.20 -5.81
N ASP A 315 -8.52 -14.26 -6.64
CA ASP A 315 -7.71 -13.08 -6.25
C ASP A 315 -6.37 -13.43 -5.57
N MET A 316 -5.80 -14.60 -5.89
CA MET A 316 -4.45 -14.98 -5.44
C MET A 316 -3.45 -14.72 -6.56
N ALA A 317 -2.57 -13.75 -6.35
CA ALA A 317 -1.59 -13.38 -7.36
C ALA A 317 -0.40 -14.37 -7.42
N ALA A 318 0.16 -14.58 -8.59
CA ALA A 318 1.29 -15.51 -8.79
C ALA A 318 2.51 -15.21 -7.89
N HIS A 319 2.73 -13.96 -7.49
CA HIS A 319 3.82 -13.59 -6.58
C HIS A 319 3.56 -13.95 -5.10
N GLU A 320 2.33 -14.36 -4.74
CA GLU A 320 1.96 -14.87 -3.43
C GLU A 320 2.14 -16.39 -3.32
N VAL A 321 2.59 -17.01 -4.42
CA VAL A 321 2.76 -18.45 -4.56
C VAL A 321 4.23 -18.79 -4.53
N THR A 322 4.61 -19.77 -3.69
CA THR A 322 5.99 -20.21 -3.54
C THR A 322 6.10 -21.69 -3.92
N THR A 323 7.11 -22.08 -4.66
CA THR A 323 7.43 -23.49 -4.89
C THR A 323 8.27 -24.01 -3.72
N VAL A 324 7.89 -25.18 -3.20
CA VAL A 324 8.60 -25.86 -2.12
C VAL A 324 9.21 -27.15 -2.69
N ASP A 325 10.51 -27.32 -2.49
CA ASP A 325 11.17 -28.55 -2.87
C ASP A 325 10.79 -29.65 -1.86
N THR A 326 10.15 -30.70 -2.36
CA THR A 326 9.76 -31.89 -1.59
C THR A 326 10.42 -33.11 -2.23
N PRO A 327 11.63 -33.48 -1.79
CA PRO A 327 12.45 -34.56 -2.43
C PRO A 327 11.78 -35.91 -2.56
N GLU A 328 10.64 -36.13 -1.91
CA GLU A 328 9.93 -37.42 -1.86
C GLU A 328 8.64 -37.45 -2.69
N GLN A 329 8.28 -36.36 -3.44
CA GLN A 329 7.06 -36.29 -4.24
C GLN A 329 7.40 -36.07 -5.72
N ASP A 330 6.84 -36.93 -6.59
CA ASP A 330 6.90 -36.72 -8.05
C ASP A 330 6.02 -35.53 -8.42
N GLY A 331 6.64 -34.36 -8.70
CA GLY A 331 5.94 -33.14 -9.11
C GLY A 331 6.38 -31.87 -8.36
N VAL A 332 5.78 -30.76 -8.73
CA VAL A 332 6.04 -29.44 -8.15
C VAL A 332 5.04 -29.19 -7.03
N THR A 333 5.54 -29.01 -5.81
CA THR A 333 4.69 -28.59 -4.67
C THR A 333 4.66 -27.08 -4.57
N VAL A 334 3.45 -26.54 -4.56
CA VAL A 334 3.17 -25.11 -4.49
C VAL A 334 2.55 -24.78 -3.15
N GLU A 335 3.11 -23.81 -2.45
CA GLU A 335 2.59 -23.28 -1.20
C GLU A 335 2.03 -21.86 -1.42
N PHE A 336 0.84 -21.60 -0.86
CA PHE A 336 0.15 -20.31 -0.92
C PHE A 336 -0.75 -20.13 0.29
N THR A 337 -1.24 -18.90 0.51
CA THR A 337 -2.21 -18.63 1.58
C THR A 337 -3.57 -18.26 1.00
N ALA A 338 -4.64 -18.82 1.55
CA ALA A 338 -6.01 -18.56 1.11
C ALA A 338 -6.92 -18.16 2.28
N PRO A 339 -7.91 -17.24 2.06
CA PRO A 339 -8.91 -16.91 3.06
C PRO A 339 -9.89 -18.08 3.26
N ALA A 340 -10.41 -18.24 4.49
CA ALA A 340 -11.30 -19.34 4.83
C ALA A 340 -12.56 -19.41 3.93
N GLY A 341 -13.07 -18.27 3.47
CA GLY A 341 -14.28 -18.18 2.65
C GLY A 341 -14.20 -18.82 1.27
N VAL A 342 -12.98 -18.96 0.68
CA VAL A 342 -12.80 -19.54 -0.66
C VAL A 342 -12.41 -21.02 -0.62
N LEU A 343 -12.19 -21.60 0.56
CA LEU A 343 -11.62 -22.95 0.71
C LEU A 343 -12.49 -24.06 0.12
N THR A 344 -13.79 -23.97 0.28
CA THR A 344 -14.72 -25.00 -0.25
C THR A 344 -14.65 -25.03 -1.77
N GLU A 345 -14.68 -23.87 -2.42
CA GLU A 345 -14.61 -23.75 -3.86
C GLU A 345 -13.21 -24.13 -4.38
N LEU A 346 -12.16 -23.67 -3.71
CA LEU A 346 -10.80 -24.02 -4.08
C LEU A 346 -10.53 -25.54 -3.99
N ARG A 347 -11.04 -26.19 -2.94
CA ARG A 347 -10.97 -27.66 -2.83
C ARG A 347 -11.69 -28.37 -3.95
N ARG A 348 -12.88 -27.88 -4.32
CA ARG A 348 -13.65 -28.42 -5.45
C ARG A 348 -12.86 -28.29 -6.75
N ARG A 349 -12.37 -27.08 -7.05
CA ARG A 349 -11.64 -26.77 -8.30
C ARG A 349 -10.32 -27.55 -8.41
N THR A 350 -9.55 -27.64 -7.32
CA THR A 350 -8.31 -28.46 -7.31
C THR A 350 -8.61 -29.94 -7.49
N ALA A 351 -9.67 -30.46 -6.86
CA ALA A 351 -10.08 -31.86 -7.00
C ALA A 351 -10.55 -32.21 -8.44
N GLU A 352 -11.24 -31.29 -9.12
CA GLU A 352 -11.64 -31.44 -10.54
C GLU A 352 -10.43 -31.59 -11.48
N GLN A 353 -9.30 -31.00 -11.10
CA GLN A 353 -8.03 -31.15 -11.83
C GLN A 353 -7.21 -32.38 -11.38
N GLY A 354 -7.71 -33.13 -10.42
CA GLY A 354 -7.01 -34.29 -9.86
C GLY A 354 -5.93 -33.91 -8.83
N TRP A 355 -5.89 -32.69 -8.39
CA TRP A 355 -4.93 -32.20 -7.39
C TRP A 355 -5.50 -32.26 -5.97
N ARG A 356 -4.63 -32.45 -4.99
CA ARG A 356 -5.00 -32.48 -3.57
C ARG A 356 -4.56 -31.21 -2.88
N LEU A 357 -5.53 -30.50 -2.26
CA LEU A 357 -5.26 -29.36 -1.41
C LEU A 357 -4.98 -29.84 0.02
N GLU A 358 -3.76 -29.62 0.50
CA GLU A 358 -3.31 -29.97 1.85
C GLU A 358 -3.16 -28.72 2.73
N ASP A 359 -3.33 -28.89 4.05
CA ASP A 359 -3.08 -27.83 5.02
C ASP A 359 -1.56 -27.64 5.16
N GLY A 360 -1.07 -26.43 4.82
CA GLY A 360 0.34 -26.09 4.85
C GLY A 360 0.94 -25.96 6.26
N SER A 361 0.09 -25.93 7.31
CA SER A 361 0.53 -25.88 8.70
C SER A 361 1.12 -27.20 9.22
N SER A 362 0.86 -28.30 8.50
CA SER A 362 1.36 -29.64 8.88
C SER A 362 2.68 -29.94 8.14
N PRO A 363 3.64 -30.60 8.76
CA PRO A 363 4.82 -31.09 8.04
C PRO A 363 4.38 -32.06 6.93
N PRO A 364 5.12 -32.12 5.79
CA PRO A 364 4.79 -33.02 4.70
C PRO A 364 4.73 -34.46 5.21
N ARG A 365 3.65 -35.17 4.86
CA ARG A 365 3.46 -36.57 5.28
C ARG A 365 4.53 -37.43 4.61
N ARG A 366 5.41 -38.02 5.40
CA ARG A 366 6.32 -39.08 4.92
C ARG A 366 5.49 -40.25 4.40
N ARG A 367 5.75 -40.66 3.16
CA ARG A 367 5.26 -41.96 2.66
C ARG A 367 5.84 -43.08 3.55
N PRO A 368 5.05 -44.11 3.94
CA PRO A 368 5.58 -45.27 4.56
C PRO A 368 6.62 -45.90 3.61
N GLN A 369 7.85 -46.04 4.07
CA GLN A 369 8.88 -46.74 3.31
C GLN A 369 8.38 -48.16 2.97
N PRO A 370 8.45 -48.60 1.72
CA PRO A 370 8.20 -50.00 1.41
C PRO A 370 9.23 -50.83 2.17
N SER A 371 8.76 -51.83 2.92
CA SER A 371 9.58 -52.75 3.67
C SER A 371 10.67 -53.33 2.75
N ARG A 372 11.92 -53.11 3.10
CA ARG A 372 13.07 -53.75 2.45
C ARG A 372 13.02 -55.27 2.68
N THR A 373 12.31 -56.00 1.85
CA THR A 373 12.58 -57.43 1.66
C THR A 373 13.68 -57.56 0.59
N GLY A 374 14.76 -58.16 1.00
CA GLY A 374 16.02 -58.16 0.28
C GLY A 374 15.99 -58.79 -1.11
N ARG A 375 16.70 -58.20 -2.01
CA ARG A 375 17.47 -58.92 -3.03
C ARG A 375 18.84 -58.23 -3.11
N ARG A 376 19.87 -59.03 -2.84
CA ARG A 376 21.26 -58.74 -3.18
C ARG A 376 21.34 -58.63 -4.70
N TRP A 377 21.97 -57.57 -5.20
CA TRP A 377 22.51 -57.53 -6.54
C TRP A 377 24.02 -57.55 -6.41
N ASP A 378 24.63 -58.56 -7.04
CA ASP A 378 26.07 -58.72 -7.12
C ASP A 378 26.69 -57.63 -7.99
N GLU A 379 27.82 -57.12 -7.54
CA GLU A 379 28.66 -56.15 -8.25
C GLU A 379 29.22 -56.78 -9.55
N GLU A 380 28.85 -56.24 -10.70
CA GLU A 380 29.62 -56.38 -11.94
C GLU A 380 30.25 -55.05 -12.31
N ILE A 381 31.57 -55.01 -12.18
CA ILE A 381 32.45 -53.91 -12.56
C ILE A 381 32.58 -53.92 -14.09
N VAL A 382 32.18 -52.83 -14.77
CA VAL A 382 32.47 -52.59 -16.19
C VAL A 382 33.49 -51.44 -16.30
N PRO A 383 34.62 -51.63 -17.01
CA PRO A 383 35.72 -50.68 -17.04
C PRO A 383 35.50 -49.52 -18.02
N ALA A 384 36.08 -48.37 -17.66
CA ALA A 384 36.11 -47.14 -18.41
C ALA A 384 36.61 -47.29 -19.86
N GLY A 385 35.78 -46.85 -20.84
CA GLY A 385 36.09 -46.79 -22.26
C GLY A 385 36.07 -45.38 -22.82
N ARG A 386 37.23 -44.84 -23.11
CA ARG A 386 37.67 -43.84 -24.10
C ARG A 386 36.67 -42.85 -24.67
N VAL A 387 36.99 -41.58 -24.42
CA VAL A 387 36.48 -40.37 -25.09
C VAL A 387 36.88 -40.41 -26.58
N ALA A 388 35.90 -40.36 -27.49
CA ALA A 388 36.10 -40.15 -28.92
C ALA A 388 35.97 -38.65 -29.26
N SER A 389 37.02 -38.09 -29.85
CA SER A 389 37.13 -36.73 -30.36
C SER A 389 36.29 -36.56 -31.62
N LEU A 390 35.47 -35.52 -31.70
CA LEU A 390 34.83 -35.07 -32.94
C LEU A 390 35.67 -33.96 -33.62
N PRO A 391 35.77 -33.94 -34.99
CA PRO A 391 36.66 -33.04 -35.70
C PRO A 391 36.01 -31.68 -36.01
N GLY A 392 36.89 -30.70 -36.15
CA GLY A 392 36.63 -29.27 -36.24
C GLY A 392 35.77 -28.79 -37.42
N VAL A 393 35.08 -27.67 -37.12
CA VAL A 393 34.47 -26.77 -38.12
C VAL A 393 35.35 -25.54 -38.26
N ARG A 394 35.83 -25.31 -39.49
CA ARG A 394 36.65 -24.15 -39.87
C ARG A 394 35.78 -22.92 -40.01
N THR A 395 36.15 -21.87 -39.32
CA THR A 395 35.69 -20.49 -39.53
C THR A 395 36.27 -19.95 -40.84
N ARG A 396 35.47 -19.41 -41.74
CA ARG A 396 35.88 -18.47 -42.77
C ARG A 396 35.48 -17.07 -42.39
N MET A 397 36.45 -16.17 -42.27
CA MET A 397 36.27 -14.71 -42.33
C MET A 397 36.04 -14.30 -43.78
N SER A 398 35.06 -13.41 -43.96
CA SER A 398 35.08 -12.33 -44.95
C SER A 398 34.18 -11.23 -44.39
#